data_1b32330f9280c908cdeab8ce1eb406f9
#
_entry.id   1b32330f9280c908cdeab8ce1eb406f9
#
_cell.length_a   1.000
_cell.length_b   1.000
_cell.length_c   1.000
_cell.angle_alpha   90.00
_cell.angle_beta   90.00
_cell.angle_gamma   90.00
#
_symmetry.space_group_name_H-M   'P 1'
#
loop_
_entity.id
_entity.type
_entity.pdbx_description
1 polymer ?
#
loop_
_entity_poly.entity_id
_entity_poly.type
_entity_poly.pdbx_seq_one_letter_code
_entity_poly.pdbx_strand_id
1 'polypeptide(L)'
;MRNKKIISIALCITAVFMAVGYAIFATNLKINGSVGISGKWLVHFTSITTGDKTTGASNNTDPTASGTTATMDANLELPGDSITYTLTLANDGNVNAIIGNVNAKAEGSNAIVFSIDGIKKGDKLAIGDSKTITIKIEYDENFTSQPEETSKILTVDIDCVQDVGQTIPSEDVIIEDTTLVSKILKNNKAQPDTNIDFSQASSDTNGKGLYYTSTNTEDNKRTYYFRGDVQNNYVKLRNEEVSTCTYNGKKVNLYDNERLRSNSTQAQCTSTKVCDATSNGLGMIVGMDEAACRSSDFRGIWTNAYATYGSKEELWRIVRINEDGSVRIIKQDSIGDSVFNDKNNDAAYVGYMYGTPGSTTYAETHANTNSSTIKVFLDNWYQNNLTNYSALIADAGFCGDRSLSSGTGIGTTSTDYGVAKRLYVGTTRIPQFKCPQSNDLYTTTSSNNGNKALMYPIGLVTADEVIYMGDSGENSFLANGDLFWTMTPCGTNGTNETYAMVGGVSPDGRLRYGDVYSSQAAVRPVINLKSTVEVISGGGTESNPYVIKTN
;
A
#
# COMPACT_ATOMS: atom_id res chain seq x y z
N MET A 1 19.32 -51.63 -31.09
CA MET A 1 18.32 -50.49 -31.07
C MET A 1 16.88 -50.94 -30.83
N ARG A 2 16.48 -52.14 -31.22
CA ARG A 2 15.08 -52.64 -31.11
C ARG A 2 14.61 -52.84 -29.65
N ASN A 3 15.48 -53.35 -28.76
CA ASN A 3 15.12 -53.60 -27.36
C ASN A 3 14.96 -52.33 -26.51
N LYS A 4 15.66 -51.21 -26.81
CA LYS A 4 15.48 -49.92 -26.11
C LYS A 4 14.13 -49.27 -26.41
N LYS A 5 13.62 -49.44 -27.66
CA LYS A 5 12.29 -48.92 -28.03
C LYS A 5 11.15 -49.68 -27.35
N ILE A 6 11.31 -51.01 -27.18
CA ILE A 6 10.31 -51.83 -26.48
C ILE A 6 10.25 -51.49 -24.99
N ILE A 7 11.39 -51.25 -24.33
CA ILE A 7 11.46 -50.83 -22.93
C ILE A 7 10.85 -49.44 -22.74
N SER A 8 11.13 -48.51 -23.65
CA SER A 8 10.53 -47.17 -23.60
C SER A 8 9.01 -47.21 -23.81
N ILE A 9 8.51 -48.02 -24.70
CA ILE A 9 7.06 -48.20 -24.93
C ILE A 9 6.40 -48.87 -23.72
N ALA A 10 7.02 -49.86 -23.12
CA ALA A 10 6.53 -50.52 -21.91
C ALA A 10 6.51 -49.53 -20.72
N LEU A 11 7.53 -48.69 -20.57
CA LEU A 11 7.58 -47.64 -19.50
C LEU A 11 6.49 -46.59 -19.71
N CYS A 12 6.26 -46.14 -20.93
CA CYS A 12 5.18 -45.20 -21.25
C CYS A 12 3.79 -45.81 -20.99
N ILE A 13 3.58 -47.08 -21.34
CA ILE A 13 2.33 -47.79 -21.07
C ILE A 13 2.10 -47.94 -19.55
N THR A 14 3.14 -48.24 -18.77
CA THR A 14 3.04 -48.34 -17.30
C THR A 14 2.77 -46.98 -16.68
N ALA A 15 3.40 -45.90 -17.16
CA ALA A 15 3.12 -44.52 -16.69
C ALA A 15 1.69 -44.08 -17.03
N VAL A 16 1.17 -44.45 -18.20
CA VAL A 16 -0.23 -44.17 -18.57
C VAL A 16 -1.21 -44.96 -17.70
N PHE A 17 -0.91 -46.23 -17.39
CA PHE A 17 -1.75 -47.03 -16.49
C PHE A 17 -1.69 -46.52 -15.04
N MET A 18 -0.54 -46.02 -14.56
CA MET A 18 -0.47 -45.37 -13.22
C MET A 18 -1.22 -44.02 -13.22
N ALA A 19 -1.10 -43.21 -14.27
CA ALA A 19 -1.83 -41.94 -14.38
C ALA A 19 -3.35 -42.18 -14.50
N VAL A 20 -3.79 -43.20 -15.23
CA VAL A 20 -5.21 -43.58 -15.33
C VAL A 20 -5.69 -44.20 -14.03
N GLY A 21 -4.87 -45.00 -13.33
CA GLY A 21 -5.19 -45.53 -12.00
C GLY A 21 -5.33 -44.44 -10.93
N TYR A 22 -4.54 -43.37 -11.00
CA TYR A 22 -4.63 -42.22 -10.08
C TYR A 22 -5.84 -41.32 -10.38
N ALA A 23 -6.23 -41.20 -11.66
CA ALA A 23 -7.41 -40.44 -12.07
C ALA A 23 -8.75 -41.13 -11.72
N ILE A 24 -8.73 -42.42 -11.41
CA ILE A 24 -9.94 -43.22 -11.15
C ILE A 24 -10.58 -42.89 -9.78
N PHE A 25 -9.84 -42.29 -8.84
CA PHE A 25 -10.33 -41.96 -7.50
C PHE A 25 -10.43 -40.45 -7.19
N ALA A 26 -10.29 -39.58 -8.22
CA ALA A 26 -10.71 -38.18 -8.12
C ALA A 26 -12.13 -38.10 -8.70
N THR A 27 -13.06 -37.64 -7.89
CA THR A 27 -14.51 -37.45 -8.16
C THR A 27 -14.82 -37.12 -9.63
N ASN A 28 -15.24 -38.08 -10.41
CA ASN A 28 -16.06 -38.13 -11.62
C ASN A 28 -15.54 -39.22 -12.55
N LEU A 29 -15.94 -40.49 -12.30
CA LEU A 29 -15.76 -41.57 -13.25
C LEU A 29 -17.11 -42.07 -13.74
N LYS A 30 -17.37 -41.86 -15.05
CA LYS A 30 -18.30 -42.72 -15.80
C LYS A 30 -17.45 -43.80 -16.50
N ILE A 31 -17.45 -45.03 -15.98
CA ILE A 31 -16.92 -46.19 -16.65
C ILE A 31 -18.11 -47.05 -17.07
N ASN A 32 -18.34 -47.17 -18.40
CA ASN A 32 -19.21 -48.18 -18.96
C ASN A 32 -18.36 -49.40 -19.31
N GLY A 33 -18.20 -50.31 -18.37
CA GLY A 33 -17.51 -51.58 -18.56
C GLY A 33 -17.89 -52.55 -17.45
N SER A 34 -18.17 -53.82 -17.74
CA SER A 34 -18.67 -54.84 -16.82
C SER A 34 -17.61 -55.44 -15.90
N VAL A 35 -16.86 -54.62 -15.19
CA VAL A 35 -16.02 -55.03 -14.07
C VAL A 35 -16.55 -54.33 -12.83
N GLY A 36 -17.12 -55.09 -11.92
CA GLY A 36 -17.67 -54.54 -10.68
C GLY A 36 -16.56 -54.03 -9.76
N ILE A 37 -16.35 -52.72 -9.69
CA ILE A 37 -15.59 -52.11 -8.59
C ILE A 37 -16.53 -52.05 -7.40
N SER A 38 -16.26 -52.83 -6.36
CA SER A 38 -17.05 -52.85 -5.13
C SER A 38 -16.65 -51.75 -4.12
N GLY A 39 -15.68 -50.92 -4.48
CA GLY A 39 -15.24 -49.76 -3.66
C GLY A 39 -16.27 -48.64 -3.68
N LYS A 40 -16.82 -48.30 -2.53
CA LYS A 40 -17.68 -47.11 -2.31
C LYS A 40 -16.85 -46.01 -1.67
N TRP A 41 -16.53 -44.99 -2.43
CA TRP A 41 -15.93 -43.77 -1.90
C TRP A 41 -17.04 -42.85 -1.37
N LEU A 42 -17.01 -42.50 -0.06
CA LEU A 42 -17.99 -41.57 0.54
C LEU A 42 -17.36 -40.85 1.71
N VAL A 43 -16.56 -39.82 1.41
CA VAL A 43 -16.10 -38.84 2.40
C VAL A 43 -16.94 -37.60 2.24
N HIS A 44 -17.62 -37.17 3.30
CA HIS A 44 -18.60 -36.09 3.24
C HIS A 44 -18.79 -35.39 4.58
N PHE A 45 -19.37 -34.18 4.56
CA PHE A 45 -19.81 -33.50 5.78
C PHE A 45 -21.15 -34.08 6.23
N THR A 46 -21.22 -34.45 7.51
CA THR A 46 -22.45 -34.97 8.13
C THR A 46 -23.19 -33.95 8.94
N SER A 47 -22.49 -32.95 9.49
CA SER A 47 -23.10 -31.89 10.27
C SER A 47 -22.25 -30.61 10.30
N ILE A 48 -22.92 -29.51 10.55
CA ILE A 48 -22.34 -28.24 11.00
C ILE A 48 -23.24 -27.67 12.10
N THR A 49 -22.65 -27.18 13.18
CA THR A 49 -23.38 -26.55 14.29
C THR A 49 -22.68 -25.27 14.72
N THR A 50 -23.49 -24.31 15.17
CA THR A 50 -22.95 -23.12 15.84
C THR A 50 -22.53 -23.50 17.27
N GLY A 51 -21.27 -23.22 17.61
CA GLY A 51 -20.69 -23.43 18.93
C GLY A 51 -20.72 -22.14 19.77
N ASP A 52 -19.60 -21.89 20.47
CA ASP A 52 -19.46 -20.70 21.34
C ASP A 52 -19.53 -19.41 20.50
N LYS A 53 -20.22 -18.41 21.07
CA LYS A 53 -20.31 -17.07 20.48
C LYS A 53 -20.44 -15.99 21.55
N THR A 54 -19.95 -14.79 21.23
CA THR A 54 -20.17 -13.59 22.05
C THR A 54 -21.60 -13.04 21.87
N THR A 55 -22.00 -12.09 22.71
CA THR A 55 -23.34 -11.51 22.70
C THR A 55 -23.65 -10.78 21.39
N GLY A 56 -22.67 -10.08 20.80
CA GLY A 56 -22.80 -9.36 19.54
C GLY A 56 -22.65 -10.24 18.28
N ALA A 57 -22.44 -11.55 18.45
CA ALA A 57 -22.30 -12.47 17.33
C ALA A 57 -23.58 -13.26 17.08
N SER A 58 -23.98 -13.39 15.82
CA SER A 58 -25.18 -14.12 15.40
C SER A 58 -24.99 -14.78 14.02
N ASN A 59 -25.82 -15.76 13.71
CA ASN A 59 -25.93 -16.24 12.34
C ASN A 59 -26.83 -15.29 11.54
N ASN A 60 -26.45 -14.93 10.30
CA ASN A 60 -27.34 -14.32 9.33
C ASN A 60 -28.27 -15.37 8.73
N THR A 61 -27.73 -16.57 8.47
CA THR A 61 -28.47 -17.75 8.03
C THR A 61 -28.03 -18.97 8.84
N ASP A 62 -28.92 -19.94 9.04
CA ASP A 62 -28.56 -21.18 9.71
C ASP A 62 -27.45 -21.91 8.93
N PRO A 63 -26.41 -22.41 9.62
CA PRO A 63 -25.34 -23.14 8.95
C PRO A 63 -25.87 -24.47 8.40
N THR A 64 -25.42 -24.86 7.22
CA THR A 64 -25.86 -26.10 6.56
C THR A 64 -24.68 -26.94 6.12
N ALA A 65 -24.83 -28.27 6.19
CA ALA A 65 -23.89 -29.24 5.66
C ALA A 65 -24.64 -30.29 4.83
N SER A 66 -24.22 -30.50 3.58
CA SER A 66 -24.81 -31.48 2.69
C SER A 66 -23.77 -32.02 1.71
N GLY A 67 -23.53 -33.32 1.77
CA GLY A 67 -22.56 -33.97 0.90
C GLY A 67 -21.16 -33.42 1.08
N THR A 68 -20.59 -32.82 0.05
CA THR A 68 -19.24 -32.27 0.08
C THR A 68 -19.18 -30.76 0.40
N THR A 69 -20.31 -30.15 0.73
CA THR A 69 -20.41 -28.71 0.96
C THR A 69 -20.90 -28.42 2.36
N ALA A 70 -20.28 -27.46 3.04
CA ALA A 70 -20.79 -26.84 4.25
C ALA A 70 -20.76 -25.32 4.08
N THR A 71 -21.81 -24.63 4.57
CA THR A 71 -21.95 -23.19 4.49
C THR A 71 -22.25 -22.61 5.87
N MET A 72 -21.72 -21.42 6.12
CA MET A 72 -21.94 -20.62 7.33
C MET A 72 -21.97 -19.15 6.93
N ASP A 73 -22.78 -18.37 7.63
CA ASP A 73 -22.90 -16.93 7.43
C ASP A 73 -23.16 -16.27 8.78
N ALA A 74 -22.24 -15.47 9.23
CA ALA A 74 -22.21 -14.85 10.56
C ALA A 74 -22.21 -13.32 10.47
N ASN A 75 -22.79 -12.70 11.48
CA ASN A 75 -22.70 -11.27 11.77
C ASN A 75 -21.96 -11.06 13.09
N LEU A 76 -21.04 -10.10 13.11
CA LEU A 76 -20.29 -9.64 14.29
C LEU A 76 -20.51 -8.12 14.41
N GLU A 77 -20.94 -7.66 15.58
CA GLU A 77 -21.37 -6.26 15.76
C GLU A 77 -20.21 -5.34 16.18
N LEU A 78 -19.35 -5.82 17.08
CA LEU A 78 -18.30 -5.01 17.69
C LEU A 78 -16.94 -5.71 17.67
N PRO A 79 -15.82 -4.95 17.66
CA PRO A 79 -14.50 -5.53 17.90
C PRO A 79 -14.45 -6.39 19.15
N GLY A 80 -13.88 -7.58 19.04
CA GLY A 80 -13.87 -8.60 20.07
C GLY A 80 -15.01 -9.61 19.98
N ASP A 81 -16.03 -9.38 19.14
CA ASP A 81 -17.05 -10.39 18.88
C ASP A 81 -16.48 -11.59 18.13
N SER A 82 -16.99 -12.77 18.47
CA SER A 82 -16.59 -14.01 17.83
C SER A 82 -17.70 -15.05 17.80
N ILE A 83 -17.63 -15.94 16.82
CA ILE A 83 -18.52 -17.09 16.68
C ILE A 83 -17.72 -18.30 16.19
N THR A 84 -18.05 -19.47 16.70
CA THR A 84 -17.39 -20.72 16.35
C THR A 84 -18.37 -21.66 15.67
N TYR A 85 -17.92 -22.34 14.62
CA TYR A 85 -18.64 -23.41 13.95
C TYR A 85 -17.90 -24.72 14.11
N THR A 86 -18.65 -25.79 14.37
CA THR A 86 -18.12 -27.14 14.47
C THR A 86 -18.70 -27.99 13.35
N LEU A 87 -17.83 -28.50 12.49
CA LEU A 87 -18.16 -29.36 11.35
C LEU A 87 -17.70 -30.77 11.63
N THR A 88 -18.47 -31.76 11.13
CA THR A 88 -18.07 -33.17 11.16
C THR A 88 -17.85 -33.67 9.73
N LEU A 89 -16.64 -34.11 9.44
CA LEU A 89 -16.25 -34.79 8.20
C LEU A 89 -16.21 -36.30 8.49
N ALA A 90 -16.97 -37.11 7.76
CA ALA A 90 -17.04 -38.57 7.97
C ALA A 90 -16.66 -39.34 6.71
N ASN A 91 -16.15 -40.58 6.91
CA ASN A 91 -15.90 -41.56 5.85
C ASN A 91 -16.92 -42.72 6.01
N ASP A 92 -18.08 -42.57 5.39
CA ASP A 92 -19.13 -43.59 5.32
C ASP A 92 -18.98 -44.53 4.08
N GLY A 93 -17.81 -44.50 3.49
CA GLY A 93 -17.40 -45.40 2.43
C GLY A 93 -16.88 -46.74 2.95
N ASN A 94 -16.34 -47.53 2.04
CA ASN A 94 -15.64 -48.77 2.38
C ASN A 94 -14.17 -48.77 1.92
N VAL A 95 -13.61 -47.58 1.78
CA VAL A 95 -12.22 -47.31 1.41
C VAL A 95 -11.63 -46.32 2.39
N ASN A 96 -10.46 -46.62 2.97
CA ASN A 96 -9.77 -45.67 3.88
C ASN A 96 -9.35 -44.43 3.10
N ALA A 97 -9.47 -43.26 3.75
CA ALA A 97 -9.10 -41.97 3.23
C ALA A 97 -7.93 -41.35 4.00
N ILE A 98 -7.19 -40.47 3.35
CA ILE A 98 -6.19 -39.61 3.93
C ILE A 98 -6.39 -38.19 3.37
N ILE A 99 -6.23 -37.18 4.19
CA ILE A 99 -6.28 -35.78 3.77
C ILE A 99 -5.03 -35.47 2.95
N GLY A 100 -5.21 -35.32 1.64
CA GLY A 100 -4.15 -35.06 0.66
C GLY A 100 -3.65 -33.63 0.70
N ASN A 101 -4.60 -32.69 0.88
CA ASN A 101 -4.30 -31.26 1.03
C ASN A 101 -5.47 -30.53 1.70
N VAL A 102 -5.17 -29.38 2.32
CA VAL A 102 -6.17 -28.42 2.83
C VAL A 102 -5.73 -27.03 2.40
N ASN A 103 -6.45 -26.43 1.46
CA ASN A 103 -6.23 -25.08 0.98
C ASN A 103 -7.28 -24.17 1.61
N ALA A 104 -6.86 -23.19 2.42
CA ALA A 104 -7.73 -22.20 3.00
C ALA A 104 -7.35 -20.81 2.49
N LYS A 105 -8.32 -20.06 1.99
CA LYS A 105 -8.16 -18.71 1.48
C LYS A 105 -9.22 -17.80 2.07
N ALA A 106 -8.79 -16.62 2.57
CA ALA A 106 -9.67 -15.59 3.08
C ALA A 106 -9.54 -14.32 2.22
N GLU A 107 -10.68 -13.74 1.83
CA GLU A 107 -10.76 -12.54 0.99
C GLU A 107 -11.76 -11.56 1.59
N GLY A 108 -11.42 -10.27 1.66
CA GLY A 108 -12.28 -9.20 2.16
C GLY A 108 -11.70 -8.47 3.37
N SER A 109 -12.56 -8.01 4.28
CA SER A 109 -12.20 -7.15 5.42
C SER A 109 -11.03 -7.69 6.25
N ASN A 110 -10.04 -6.86 6.50
CA ASN A 110 -8.94 -7.18 7.41
C ASN A 110 -9.32 -7.09 8.91
N ALA A 111 -10.52 -6.57 9.20
CA ALA A 111 -11.08 -6.55 10.55
C ALA A 111 -11.60 -7.93 11.01
N ILE A 112 -11.83 -8.86 10.07
CA ILE A 112 -12.33 -10.20 10.36
C ILE A 112 -11.18 -11.20 10.26
N VAL A 113 -10.99 -12.00 11.31
CA VAL A 113 -9.97 -13.04 11.39
C VAL A 113 -10.62 -14.41 11.47
N PHE A 114 -10.09 -15.36 10.72
CA PHE A 114 -10.50 -16.77 10.79
C PHE A 114 -9.40 -17.63 11.40
N SER A 115 -9.81 -18.65 12.13
CA SER A 115 -8.94 -19.78 12.50
C SER A 115 -9.62 -21.10 12.19
N ILE A 116 -8.82 -22.10 11.80
CA ILE A 116 -9.27 -23.46 11.50
C ILE A 116 -8.45 -24.41 12.35
N ASP A 117 -9.13 -25.32 13.04
CA ASP A 117 -8.52 -26.34 13.87
C ASP A 117 -9.18 -27.71 13.64
N GLY A 118 -8.53 -28.78 14.08
CA GLY A 118 -9.06 -30.15 14.02
C GLY A 118 -8.81 -30.87 12.70
N ILE A 119 -8.20 -30.24 11.70
CA ILE A 119 -7.83 -30.87 10.41
C ILE A 119 -6.47 -30.40 9.94
N LYS A 120 -5.71 -31.30 9.31
CA LYS A 120 -4.45 -30.97 8.64
C LYS A 120 -4.15 -31.98 7.53
N LYS A 121 -3.29 -31.57 6.63
CA LYS A 121 -2.73 -32.45 5.59
C LYS A 121 -2.07 -33.67 6.24
N GLY A 122 -2.26 -34.83 5.68
CA GLY A 122 -1.73 -36.09 6.20
C GLY A 122 -2.60 -36.78 7.28
N ASP A 123 -3.70 -36.17 7.70
CA ASP A 123 -4.64 -36.81 8.60
C ASP A 123 -5.33 -38.02 7.96
N LYS A 124 -5.39 -39.13 8.69
CA LYS A 124 -6.07 -40.34 8.24
C LYS A 124 -7.53 -40.31 8.68
N LEU A 125 -8.40 -40.85 7.81
CA LEU A 125 -9.81 -41.02 8.03
C LEU A 125 -10.19 -42.44 7.61
N ALA A 126 -10.11 -43.40 8.53
CA ALA A 126 -10.42 -44.79 8.23
C ALA A 126 -11.93 -45.00 7.96
N ILE A 127 -12.28 -46.16 7.46
CA ILE A 127 -13.69 -46.54 7.25
C ILE A 127 -14.48 -46.40 8.54
N GLY A 128 -15.56 -45.64 8.54
CA GLY A 128 -16.43 -45.40 9.71
C GLY A 128 -15.91 -44.31 10.65
N ASP A 129 -14.73 -43.74 10.40
CA ASP A 129 -14.21 -42.65 11.21
C ASP A 129 -14.84 -41.32 10.86
N SER A 130 -14.84 -40.42 11.84
CA SER A 130 -15.20 -39.01 11.63
C SER A 130 -14.14 -38.08 12.25
N LYS A 131 -14.08 -36.86 11.73
CA LYS A 131 -13.17 -35.81 12.17
C LYS A 131 -13.93 -34.52 12.42
N THR A 132 -13.69 -33.92 13.58
CA THR A 132 -14.27 -32.63 13.95
C THR A 132 -13.36 -31.51 13.48
N ILE A 133 -13.91 -30.56 12.74
CA ILE A 133 -13.24 -29.36 12.26
C ILE A 133 -13.90 -28.17 12.95
N THR A 134 -13.10 -27.30 13.53
CA THR A 134 -13.56 -26.08 14.19
C THR A 134 -13.13 -24.88 13.37
N ILE A 135 -14.08 -24.00 13.02
CA ILE A 135 -13.81 -22.71 12.36
C ILE A 135 -14.27 -21.62 13.32
N LYS A 136 -13.36 -20.76 13.77
CA LYS A 136 -13.67 -19.57 14.55
C LYS A 136 -13.57 -18.34 13.67
N ILE A 137 -14.53 -17.44 13.81
CA ILE A 137 -14.61 -16.15 13.16
C ILE A 137 -14.56 -15.09 14.25
N GLU A 138 -13.66 -14.12 14.15
CA GLU A 138 -13.46 -13.05 15.13
C GLU A 138 -13.43 -11.69 14.44
N TYR A 139 -14.08 -10.70 15.05
CA TYR A 139 -13.82 -9.30 14.74
C TYR A 139 -12.62 -8.87 15.60
N ASP A 140 -11.51 -8.55 14.97
CA ASP A 140 -10.25 -8.19 15.67
C ASP A 140 -10.51 -7.09 16.70
N GLU A 141 -10.26 -7.40 17.98
CA GLU A 141 -10.44 -6.47 19.10
C GLU A 141 -9.59 -5.20 18.99
N ASN A 142 -8.48 -5.27 18.24
CA ASN A 142 -7.60 -4.13 18.00
C ASN A 142 -8.08 -3.23 16.85
N PHE A 143 -9.15 -3.61 16.16
CA PHE A 143 -9.72 -2.84 15.05
C PHE A 143 -10.66 -1.78 15.61
N THR A 144 -10.17 -0.56 15.77
CA THR A 144 -10.86 0.52 16.50
C THR A 144 -11.64 1.49 15.59
N SER A 145 -11.74 1.21 14.28
CA SER A 145 -12.51 2.01 13.30
C SER A 145 -13.56 1.17 12.58
N GLN A 146 -14.57 1.83 12.03
CA GLN A 146 -15.45 1.18 11.07
C GLN A 146 -14.62 0.77 9.84
N PRO A 147 -14.53 -0.52 9.50
CA PRO A 147 -13.83 -0.95 8.28
C PRO A 147 -14.59 -0.49 7.05
N GLU A 148 -13.88 -0.13 5.98
CA GLU A 148 -14.49 0.20 4.70
C GLU A 148 -15.24 -1.00 4.09
N GLU A 149 -14.64 -2.18 4.23
CA GLU A 149 -15.24 -3.45 3.86
C GLU A 149 -15.70 -4.16 5.13
N THR A 150 -16.96 -4.52 5.20
CA THR A 150 -17.61 -5.12 6.37
C THR A 150 -17.79 -6.63 6.24
N SER A 151 -17.35 -7.23 5.13
CA SER A 151 -17.48 -8.67 4.87
C SER A 151 -16.12 -9.32 4.60
N LYS A 152 -16.00 -10.60 4.96
CA LYS A 152 -14.86 -11.44 4.59
C LYS A 152 -15.33 -12.86 4.27
N ILE A 153 -14.85 -13.42 3.18
CA ILE A 153 -15.19 -14.77 2.73
C ILE A 153 -14.03 -15.70 3.06
N LEU A 154 -14.32 -16.83 3.69
CA LEU A 154 -13.40 -17.94 3.87
C LEU A 154 -13.80 -19.06 2.92
N THR A 155 -12.88 -19.51 2.09
CA THR A 155 -12.99 -20.73 1.27
C THR A 155 -12.00 -21.77 1.77
N VAL A 156 -12.46 -22.98 2.04
CA VAL A 156 -11.61 -24.09 2.47
C VAL A 156 -11.87 -25.29 1.54
N ASP A 157 -10.85 -25.68 0.79
CA ASP A 157 -10.88 -26.84 -0.07
C ASP A 157 -10.10 -27.98 0.59
N ILE A 158 -10.78 -29.09 0.85
CA ILE A 158 -10.20 -30.29 1.48
C ILE A 158 -10.12 -31.40 0.43
N ASP A 159 -8.92 -31.75 0.03
CA ASP A 159 -8.66 -32.87 -0.87
C ASP A 159 -8.50 -34.15 -0.09
N CYS A 160 -9.42 -35.11 -0.26
CA CYS A 160 -9.31 -36.43 0.30
C CYS A 160 -8.89 -37.43 -0.79
N VAL A 161 -7.88 -38.25 -0.51
CA VAL A 161 -7.40 -39.28 -1.40
C VAL A 161 -7.46 -40.66 -0.73
N GLN A 162 -7.47 -41.75 -1.49
CA GLN A 162 -7.43 -43.11 -0.93
C GLN A 162 -6.13 -43.34 -0.15
N ASP A 163 -6.23 -43.87 1.07
CA ASP A 163 -5.07 -44.34 1.83
C ASP A 163 -4.70 -45.77 1.34
N VAL A 164 -3.64 -45.82 0.57
CA VAL A 164 -3.01 -47.07 0.10
C VAL A 164 -1.70 -47.38 0.84
N GLY A 165 -1.52 -46.76 2.03
CA GLY A 165 -0.32 -46.90 2.84
C GLY A 165 0.78 -45.87 2.54
N GLN A 166 0.51 -44.88 1.69
CA GLN A 166 1.42 -43.78 1.43
C GLN A 166 1.60 -42.90 2.67
N THR A 167 2.77 -42.29 2.81
CA THR A 167 3.03 -41.25 3.83
C THR A 167 2.86 -39.89 3.17
N ILE A 168 1.90 -39.11 3.66
CA ILE A 168 1.74 -37.70 3.35
C ILE A 168 2.29 -36.91 4.56
N PRO A 169 3.27 -36.01 4.39
CA PRO A 169 3.77 -35.17 5.47
C PRO A 169 2.65 -34.38 6.13
N SER A 170 2.64 -34.35 7.45
CA SER A 170 1.66 -33.58 8.21
C SER A 170 2.01 -32.08 8.11
N GLU A 171 1.04 -31.29 7.69
CA GLU A 171 1.15 -29.81 7.60
C GLU A 171 -0.13 -29.20 8.18
N ASP A 172 0.04 -28.19 9.05
CA ASP A 172 -1.08 -27.44 9.60
C ASP A 172 -1.73 -26.55 8.52
N VAL A 173 -3.01 -26.26 8.69
CA VAL A 173 -3.75 -25.39 7.77
C VAL A 173 -3.27 -23.96 7.92
N ILE A 174 -2.82 -23.36 6.84
CA ILE A 174 -2.48 -21.94 6.76
C ILE A 174 -3.58 -21.25 5.95
N ILE A 175 -4.28 -20.31 6.57
CA ILE A 175 -5.25 -19.46 5.86
C ILE A 175 -4.46 -18.42 5.08
N GLU A 176 -4.52 -18.48 3.76
CA GLU A 176 -3.93 -17.44 2.91
C GLU A 176 -4.84 -16.22 2.88
N ASP A 177 -4.37 -15.14 3.48
CA ASP A 177 -4.95 -13.82 3.28
C ASP A 177 -4.19 -13.13 2.14
N THR A 178 -4.91 -12.81 1.06
CA THR A 178 -4.34 -12.24 -0.15
C THR A 178 -4.38 -10.72 -0.16
N THR A 179 -4.91 -10.08 0.89
CA THR A 179 -4.95 -8.62 0.97
C THR A 179 -3.54 -8.01 1.06
N LEU A 180 -3.38 -6.82 0.48
CA LEU A 180 -2.10 -6.09 0.53
C LEU A 180 -1.65 -5.85 1.98
N VAL A 181 -2.58 -5.50 2.87
CA VAL A 181 -2.31 -5.28 4.31
C VAL A 181 -1.74 -6.53 4.95
N SER A 182 -2.40 -7.69 4.78
CA SER A 182 -1.91 -8.95 5.34
C SER A 182 -0.53 -9.35 4.79
N LYS A 183 -0.29 -9.15 3.49
CA LYS A 183 1.02 -9.42 2.89
C LYS A 183 2.11 -8.48 3.45
N ILE A 184 1.80 -7.18 3.63
CA ILE A 184 2.72 -6.23 4.26
C ILE A 184 3.08 -6.69 5.68
N LEU A 185 2.08 -6.95 6.53
CA LEU A 185 2.29 -7.31 7.94
C LEU A 185 2.94 -8.69 8.11
N LYS A 186 2.69 -9.64 7.21
CA LYS A 186 3.36 -10.94 7.18
C LYS A 186 4.84 -10.83 6.81
N ASN A 187 5.16 -9.99 5.82
CA ASN A 187 6.52 -9.86 5.30
C ASN A 187 7.39 -8.88 6.11
N ASN A 188 6.79 -8.09 6.99
CA ASN A 188 7.46 -7.05 7.76
C ASN A 188 7.07 -7.13 9.23
N LYS A 189 8.05 -7.35 10.10
CA LYS A 189 7.80 -7.30 11.54
C LYS A 189 7.60 -5.85 11.98
N ALA A 190 6.36 -5.46 12.26
CA ALA A 190 6.05 -4.13 12.78
C ALA A 190 6.54 -3.96 14.22
N GLN A 191 7.10 -2.79 14.54
CA GLN A 191 7.64 -2.41 15.83
C GLN A 191 6.95 -1.13 16.35
N PRO A 192 6.79 -0.94 17.67
CA PRO A 192 6.32 0.33 18.20
C PRO A 192 7.38 1.42 17.98
N ASP A 193 6.94 2.65 17.73
CA ASP A 193 7.83 3.80 17.48
C ASP A 193 8.28 4.54 18.75
N THR A 194 8.04 3.99 19.92
CA THR A 194 8.30 4.61 21.23
C THR A 194 9.75 5.05 21.47
N ASN A 195 10.71 4.47 20.71
CA ASN A 195 12.13 4.78 20.82
C ASN A 195 12.66 5.59 19.62
N ILE A 196 11.80 6.07 18.73
CA ILE A 196 12.21 6.87 17.58
C ILE A 196 12.40 8.33 17.98
N ASP A 197 13.58 8.88 17.72
CA ASP A 197 13.84 10.32 17.76
C ASP A 197 13.59 10.93 16.38
N PHE A 198 12.43 11.55 16.21
CA PHE A 198 12.06 12.20 14.94
C PHE A 198 12.86 13.46 14.62
N SER A 199 13.65 13.99 15.56
CA SER A 199 14.58 15.09 15.33
C SER A 199 15.85 14.64 14.60
N GLN A 200 16.08 13.35 14.59
CA GLN A 200 17.22 12.71 13.93
C GLN A 200 16.79 11.96 12.68
N ALA A 201 17.73 11.84 11.78
CA ALA A 201 17.59 10.99 10.62
C ALA A 201 17.26 9.53 10.98
N SER A 202 16.57 8.84 10.08
CA SER A 202 16.48 7.39 10.17
C SER A 202 17.87 6.76 10.03
N SER A 203 18.09 5.68 10.74
CA SER A 203 19.31 4.88 10.69
C SER A 203 19.02 3.49 11.26
N ASP A 204 19.99 2.59 11.21
CA ASP A 204 19.84 1.26 11.82
C ASP A 204 19.57 1.34 13.35
N THR A 205 19.96 2.44 13.99
CA THR A 205 19.74 2.69 15.43
C THR A 205 18.59 3.63 15.73
N ASN A 206 18.11 4.42 14.75
CA ASN A 206 16.98 5.36 14.87
C ASN A 206 15.86 5.04 13.88
N GLY A 207 15.60 3.76 13.67
CA GLY A 207 14.45 3.23 12.96
C GLY A 207 14.66 3.02 11.47
N LYS A 208 14.67 1.73 11.09
CA LYS A 208 14.56 1.28 9.70
C LYS A 208 13.63 0.07 9.66
N GLY A 209 12.58 0.14 8.85
CA GLY A 209 11.60 -0.94 8.72
C GLY A 209 10.16 -0.47 8.84
N LEU A 210 9.28 -1.38 9.25
CA LEU A 210 7.87 -1.10 9.50
C LEU A 210 7.64 -0.78 10.98
N TYR A 211 7.03 0.37 11.25
CA TYR A 211 6.68 0.83 12.59
C TYR A 211 5.18 1.04 12.73
N TYR A 212 4.69 1.11 13.97
CA TYR A 212 3.33 1.51 14.26
C TYR A 212 3.27 2.49 15.43
N THR A 213 2.25 3.36 15.39
CA THR A 213 1.91 4.29 16.47
C THR A 213 0.40 4.39 16.62
N SER A 214 -0.05 4.81 17.81
CA SER A 214 -1.41 5.30 18.07
C SER A 214 -1.36 6.70 18.68
N THR A 215 -0.18 7.32 18.68
CA THR A 215 0.03 8.68 19.20
C THR A 215 -0.05 9.68 18.04
N ASN A 216 -0.79 10.77 18.20
CA ASN A 216 -1.01 11.79 17.16
C ASN A 216 -1.62 11.22 15.86
N THR A 217 -2.43 10.18 15.98
CA THR A 217 -3.22 9.57 14.91
C THR A 217 -4.69 9.96 15.04
N GLU A 218 -5.51 9.71 14.03
CA GLU A 218 -6.95 9.98 14.10
C GLU A 218 -7.60 9.05 15.14
N ASP A 219 -8.37 9.63 16.07
CA ASP A 219 -9.04 8.94 17.19
C ASP A 219 -8.09 8.06 18.05
N ASN A 220 -6.77 8.32 18.04
CA ASN A 220 -5.74 7.49 18.66
C ASN A 220 -5.73 6.03 18.14
N LYS A 221 -6.20 5.81 16.91
CA LYS A 221 -6.17 4.51 16.25
C LYS A 221 -4.78 4.17 15.76
N ARG A 222 -4.51 2.87 15.63
CA ARG A 222 -3.21 2.40 15.16
C ARG A 222 -3.03 2.67 13.67
N THR A 223 -1.88 3.23 13.30
CA THR A 223 -1.39 3.34 11.94
C THR A 223 -0.02 2.67 11.85
N TYR A 224 0.31 2.11 10.68
CA TYR A 224 1.63 1.52 10.41
C TYR A 224 2.31 2.35 9.33
N TYR A 225 3.62 2.55 9.42
CA TYR A 225 4.38 3.32 8.45
C TYR A 225 5.78 2.75 8.23
N PHE A 226 6.27 2.88 7.01
CA PHE A 226 7.64 2.53 6.69
C PHE A 226 8.58 3.69 6.99
N ARG A 227 9.74 3.38 7.58
CA ARG A 227 10.77 4.36 7.94
C ARG A 227 12.13 3.93 7.41
N GLY A 228 12.91 4.91 6.95
CA GLY A 228 14.27 4.71 6.48
C GLY A 228 14.38 4.27 5.03
N ASP A 229 15.59 3.93 4.60
CA ASP A 229 15.85 3.38 3.26
C ASP A 229 15.45 1.89 3.23
N VAL A 230 14.16 1.62 3.25
CA VAL A 230 13.60 0.28 3.12
C VAL A 230 13.53 -0.13 1.65
N GLN A 231 13.70 -1.42 1.37
CA GLN A 231 13.71 -1.98 0.01
C GLN A 231 12.57 -2.99 -0.23
N ASN A 232 11.57 -3.03 0.67
CA ASN A 232 10.51 -4.03 0.68
C ASN A 232 9.09 -3.42 0.81
N ASN A 233 8.92 -2.19 0.32
CA ASN A 233 7.64 -1.48 0.28
C ASN A 233 7.21 -1.08 -1.14
N TYR A 234 7.62 -1.83 -2.16
CA TYR A 234 7.26 -1.57 -3.55
C TYR A 234 5.95 -2.24 -3.94
N VAL A 235 5.13 -1.50 -4.69
CA VAL A 235 3.84 -1.93 -5.23
C VAL A 235 3.81 -1.66 -6.73
N LYS A 236 3.24 -2.61 -7.50
CA LYS A 236 2.92 -2.47 -8.91
C LYS A 236 1.40 -2.46 -9.05
N LEU A 237 0.85 -1.29 -9.37
CA LEU A 237 -0.60 -1.10 -9.51
C LEU A 237 -1.07 -1.49 -10.90
N ARG A 238 -0.27 -1.20 -11.94
CA ARG A 238 -0.60 -1.44 -13.33
C ARG A 238 0.63 -1.86 -14.15
N ASN A 239 0.41 -2.51 -15.29
CA ASN A 239 1.48 -2.95 -16.19
C ASN A 239 1.84 -1.83 -17.16
N GLU A 240 2.49 -0.78 -16.66
CA GLU A 240 2.98 0.33 -17.48
C GLU A 240 4.46 0.51 -17.26
N GLU A 241 5.12 1.04 -18.30
CA GLU A 241 6.51 1.44 -18.26
C GLU A 241 6.62 2.96 -18.25
N VAL A 242 7.53 3.47 -17.44
CA VAL A 242 7.88 4.89 -17.41
C VAL A 242 9.26 5.12 -18.00
N SER A 243 9.39 6.15 -18.82
CA SER A 243 10.67 6.54 -19.39
C SER A 243 11.50 7.34 -18.39
N THR A 244 12.77 6.98 -18.24
CA THR A 244 13.68 7.64 -17.30
C THR A 244 15.01 8.00 -17.95
N CYS A 245 15.58 9.14 -17.52
CA CYS A 245 16.97 9.52 -17.78
C CYS A 245 17.79 9.30 -16.51
N THR A 246 18.89 8.57 -16.60
CA THR A 246 19.77 8.29 -15.46
C THR A 246 21.24 8.53 -15.80
N TYR A 247 22.02 8.83 -14.77
CA TYR A 247 23.47 8.87 -14.80
C TYR A 247 24.02 7.99 -13.69
N ASN A 248 24.83 7.01 -14.05
CA ASN A 248 25.31 5.98 -13.10
C ASN A 248 24.17 5.38 -12.27
N GLY A 249 22.99 5.15 -12.90
CA GLY A 249 21.80 4.63 -12.21
C GLY A 249 21.06 5.67 -11.35
N LYS A 250 21.58 6.90 -11.22
CA LYS A 250 20.91 7.99 -10.51
C LYS A 250 20.11 8.83 -11.49
N LYS A 251 18.96 9.31 -11.06
CA LYS A 251 18.11 10.22 -11.83
C LYS A 251 18.82 11.54 -12.06
N VAL A 252 18.56 12.16 -13.21
CA VAL A 252 19.19 13.42 -13.61
C VAL A 252 18.15 14.53 -13.62
N ASN A 253 18.43 15.63 -12.93
CA ASN A 253 17.62 16.83 -12.93
C ASN A 253 18.03 17.77 -14.06
N LEU A 254 17.08 18.54 -14.57
CA LEU A 254 17.32 19.56 -15.59
C LEU A 254 17.45 20.94 -14.94
N TYR A 255 18.50 21.67 -15.31
CA TYR A 255 18.61 23.10 -15.03
C TYR A 255 18.09 23.89 -16.26
N ASP A 256 16.99 24.59 -16.08
CA ASP A 256 16.32 25.34 -17.13
C ASP A 256 15.84 26.69 -16.59
N ASN A 257 16.24 27.77 -17.29
CA ASN A 257 15.90 29.13 -16.89
C ASN A 257 16.16 29.44 -15.40
N GLU A 258 17.37 29.11 -14.93
CA GLU A 258 17.81 29.30 -13.54
C GLU A 258 17.04 28.47 -12.51
N ARG A 259 16.33 27.44 -12.94
CA ARG A 259 15.54 26.55 -12.08
C ARG A 259 15.94 25.09 -12.26
N LEU A 260 15.82 24.34 -11.16
CA LEU A 260 16.03 22.90 -11.17
C LEU A 260 14.68 22.21 -11.39
N ARG A 261 14.62 21.28 -12.34
CA ARG A 261 13.44 20.47 -12.67
C ARG A 261 13.78 18.99 -12.65
N SER A 262 12.81 18.14 -12.38
CA SER A 262 12.98 16.70 -12.55
C SER A 262 13.13 16.36 -14.04
N ASN A 263 14.07 15.50 -14.35
CA ASN A 263 14.37 15.12 -15.73
C ASN A 263 13.97 13.66 -15.98
N SER A 264 12.97 13.45 -16.80
CA SER A 264 12.48 12.11 -17.17
C SER A 264 12.29 11.92 -18.68
N THR A 265 12.73 12.86 -19.55
CA THR A 265 12.54 12.76 -20.99
C THR A 265 13.82 12.39 -21.74
N GLN A 266 13.68 11.70 -22.88
CA GLN A 266 14.82 11.34 -23.73
C GLN A 266 15.61 12.55 -24.24
N ALA A 267 14.93 13.66 -24.52
CA ALA A 267 15.59 14.90 -25.02
C ALA A 267 16.62 15.45 -24.00
N GLN A 268 16.41 15.21 -22.74
CA GLN A 268 17.27 15.64 -21.63
C GLN A 268 18.45 14.69 -21.38
N CYS A 269 18.44 13.49 -21.98
CA CYS A 269 19.51 12.51 -21.92
C CYS A 269 20.64 12.72 -22.93
N THR A 270 20.68 13.84 -23.64
CA THR A 270 21.65 14.10 -24.70
C THR A 270 22.93 14.79 -24.21
N SER A 271 22.98 15.21 -22.96
CA SER A 271 24.11 15.95 -22.41
C SER A 271 25.33 15.04 -22.22
N THR A 272 26.51 15.50 -22.68
CA THR A 272 27.79 14.81 -22.47
C THR A 272 28.52 15.28 -21.22
N LYS A 273 28.01 16.32 -20.56
CA LYS A 273 28.51 16.83 -19.28
C LYS A 273 27.37 17.09 -18.31
N VAL A 274 27.62 16.81 -17.07
CA VAL A 274 26.68 16.99 -15.95
C VAL A 274 27.35 17.70 -14.79
N CYS A 275 26.56 18.34 -13.96
CA CYS A 275 26.94 18.82 -12.67
C CYS A 275 26.59 17.77 -11.62
N ASP A 276 27.58 17.23 -10.95
CA ASP A 276 27.37 16.36 -9.77
C ASP A 276 27.28 17.25 -8.52
N ALA A 277 26.05 17.52 -8.08
CA ALA A 277 25.75 18.26 -6.86
C ALA A 277 25.13 17.35 -5.77
N THR A 278 25.37 16.05 -5.85
CA THR A 278 24.84 15.05 -4.90
C THR A 278 25.30 15.32 -3.46
N SER A 279 26.53 15.81 -3.26
CA SER A 279 27.03 16.20 -1.93
C SER A 279 26.23 17.31 -1.25
N ASN A 280 25.48 18.09 -2.03
CA ASN A 280 24.63 19.19 -1.54
C ASN A 280 23.14 18.83 -1.56
N GLY A 281 22.82 17.56 -1.82
CA GLY A 281 21.43 17.09 -1.88
C GLY A 281 20.65 17.55 -3.13
N LEU A 282 21.34 17.97 -4.19
CA LEU A 282 20.70 18.46 -5.43
C LEU A 282 20.76 17.43 -6.57
N GLY A 283 21.46 16.31 -6.36
CA GLY A 283 21.56 15.22 -7.33
C GLY A 283 22.46 15.52 -8.53
N MET A 284 22.24 14.78 -9.61
CA MET A 284 22.91 14.98 -10.90
C MET A 284 22.11 15.99 -11.72
N ILE A 285 22.78 16.97 -12.34
CA ILE A 285 22.10 18.07 -13.04
C ILE A 285 22.65 18.21 -14.45
N VAL A 286 21.76 18.31 -15.46
CA VAL A 286 22.07 18.64 -16.86
C VAL A 286 21.48 20.00 -17.24
N GLY A 287 21.91 20.58 -18.36
CA GLY A 287 21.37 21.82 -18.86
C GLY A 287 22.01 23.10 -18.30
N MET A 288 23.02 22.98 -17.40
CA MET A 288 23.79 24.12 -16.90
C MET A 288 25.20 24.13 -17.47
N ASP A 289 25.89 25.24 -17.33
CA ASP A 289 27.31 25.37 -17.62
C ASP A 289 28.19 25.10 -16.39
N GLU A 290 29.51 25.07 -16.59
CA GLU A 290 30.47 24.81 -15.52
C GLU A 290 30.47 25.91 -14.44
N ALA A 291 30.24 27.17 -14.83
CA ALA A 291 30.24 28.29 -13.89
C ALA A 291 29.04 28.21 -12.94
N ALA A 292 27.85 27.92 -13.47
CA ALA A 292 26.66 27.70 -12.70
C ALA A 292 26.83 26.48 -11.74
N CYS A 293 27.38 25.36 -12.25
CA CYS A 293 27.62 24.16 -11.43
C CYS A 293 28.52 24.44 -10.22
N ARG A 294 29.55 25.27 -10.40
CA ARG A 294 30.52 25.62 -9.34
C ARG A 294 30.07 26.79 -8.46
N SER A 295 28.93 27.39 -8.73
CA SER A 295 28.41 28.54 -7.96
C SER A 295 28.16 28.17 -6.50
N SER A 296 27.94 29.19 -5.65
CA SER A 296 27.59 29.01 -4.22
C SER A 296 26.29 28.24 -4.03
N ASP A 297 25.40 28.26 -5.01
CA ASP A 297 24.06 27.67 -4.96
C ASP A 297 24.11 26.15 -5.19
N PHE A 298 24.97 25.70 -6.12
CA PHE A 298 25.07 24.29 -6.47
C PHE A 298 26.31 23.59 -5.87
N ARG A 299 27.47 24.28 -5.83
CA ARG A 299 28.75 23.72 -5.33
C ARG A 299 29.08 22.35 -5.91
N GLY A 300 28.69 22.13 -7.16
CA GLY A 300 28.80 20.84 -7.81
C GLY A 300 30.17 20.60 -8.44
N ILE A 301 30.41 19.38 -8.86
CA ILE A 301 31.58 18.93 -9.62
C ILE A 301 31.16 18.82 -11.08
N TRP A 302 31.80 19.65 -11.96
CA TRP A 302 31.60 19.56 -13.39
C TRP A 302 32.34 18.38 -13.97
N THR A 303 31.64 17.38 -14.48
CA THR A 303 32.24 16.11 -14.91
C THR A 303 31.70 15.65 -16.26
N ASN A 304 32.50 14.85 -16.97
CA ASN A 304 32.02 14.14 -18.15
C ASN A 304 31.08 13.02 -17.71
N ALA A 305 29.95 12.93 -18.38
CA ALA A 305 28.95 11.94 -18.08
C ALA A 305 28.18 11.52 -19.31
N TYR A 306 27.66 10.31 -19.27
CA TYR A 306 26.74 9.79 -20.27
C TYR A 306 25.45 9.44 -19.55
N ALA A 307 24.41 10.25 -19.78
CA ALA A 307 23.09 9.91 -19.32
C ALA A 307 22.56 8.71 -20.11
N THR A 308 21.92 7.80 -19.42
CA THR A 308 21.26 6.64 -20.03
C THR A 308 19.76 6.88 -20.00
N TYR A 309 19.12 6.74 -21.15
CA TYR A 309 17.67 6.75 -21.27
C TYR A 309 17.16 5.33 -21.43
N GLY A 310 16.14 4.97 -20.66
CA GLY A 310 15.52 3.66 -20.70
C GLY A 310 14.07 3.71 -20.26
N SER A 311 13.36 2.61 -20.41
CA SER A 311 12.06 2.41 -19.79
C SER A 311 12.16 1.41 -18.63
N LYS A 312 11.33 1.60 -17.63
CA LYS A 312 11.18 0.69 -16.49
C LYS A 312 9.72 0.59 -16.09
N GLU A 313 9.39 -0.47 -15.35
CA GLU A 313 8.04 -0.66 -14.80
C GLU A 313 7.62 0.53 -13.92
N GLU A 314 6.34 0.90 -14.00
CA GLU A 314 5.78 1.87 -13.09
C GLU A 314 5.62 1.28 -11.70
N LEU A 315 6.33 1.86 -10.73
CA LEU A 315 6.32 1.41 -9.34
C LEU A 315 5.78 2.50 -8.41
N TRP A 316 5.20 2.03 -7.33
CA TRP A 316 4.76 2.83 -6.19
C TRP A 316 5.47 2.36 -4.93
N ARG A 317 5.55 3.23 -3.91
CA ARG A 317 6.11 2.91 -2.59
C ARG A 317 5.01 3.03 -1.54
N ILE A 318 4.91 2.04 -0.67
CA ILE A 318 4.00 2.10 0.47
C ILE A 318 4.55 3.12 1.47
N VAL A 319 3.72 4.10 1.81
CA VAL A 319 3.97 5.13 2.82
C VAL A 319 3.51 4.61 4.18
N ARG A 320 2.23 4.26 4.29
CA ARG A 320 1.62 3.78 5.53
C ARG A 320 0.36 2.95 5.28
N ILE A 321 -0.05 2.20 6.31
CA ILE A 321 -1.40 1.67 6.44
C ILE A 321 -2.13 2.64 7.36
N ASN A 322 -3.18 3.28 6.84
CA ASN A 322 -3.97 4.27 7.55
C ASN A 322 -4.79 3.63 8.68
N GLU A 323 -5.40 4.46 9.52
CA GLU A 323 -6.23 4.08 10.66
C GLU A 323 -7.49 3.31 10.27
N ASP A 324 -7.96 3.43 9.03
CA ASP A 324 -9.10 2.71 8.43
C ASP A 324 -8.68 1.41 7.71
N GLY A 325 -7.39 1.09 7.74
CA GLY A 325 -6.80 -0.06 7.06
C GLY A 325 -6.48 0.16 5.58
N SER A 326 -6.83 1.29 4.99
CA SER A 326 -6.41 1.63 3.63
C SER A 326 -4.90 1.83 3.54
N VAL A 327 -4.29 1.55 2.38
CA VAL A 327 -2.85 1.59 2.19
C VAL A 327 -2.46 2.82 1.36
N ARG A 328 -1.78 3.77 1.97
CA ARG A 328 -1.25 4.96 1.30
C ARG A 328 0.01 4.63 0.53
N ILE A 329 -0.01 4.95 -0.77
CA ILE A 329 1.13 4.75 -1.66
C ILE A 329 1.50 6.05 -2.39
N ILE A 330 2.80 6.26 -2.60
CA ILE A 330 3.36 7.35 -3.40
C ILE A 330 4.01 6.79 -4.66
N LYS A 331 3.80 7.43 -5.79
CA LYS A 331 4.45 7.04 -7.05
C LYS A 331 5.97 7.17 -6.92
N GLN A 332 6.74 6.16 -7.37
CA GLN A 332 8.21 6.15 -7.28
C GLN A 332 8.81 7.28 -8.09
N ASP A 333 8.36 7.46 -9.33
CA ASP A 333 8.82 8.52 -10.23
C ASP A 333 7.80 9.66 -10.31
N SER A 334 8.29 10.85 -10.59
CA SER A 334 7.42 11.99 -10.87
C SER A 334 6.59 11.80 -12.14
N ILE A 335 5.50 12.54 -12.23
CA ILE A 335 4.63 12.61 -13.41
C ILE A 335 4.86 13.89 -14.23
N GLY A 336 5.87 14.65 -13.87
CA GLY A 336 6.26 15.93 -14.44
C GLY A 336 6.49 16.97 -13.34
N ASP A 337 6.71 18.21 -13.75
CA ASP A 337 6.99 19.33 -12.85
C ASP A 337 5.87 20.36 -12.89
N SER A 338 5.60 21.00 -11.75
CA SER A 338 4.62 22.08 -11.66
C SER A 338 5.04 23.10 -10.60
N VAL A 339 4.59 24.34 -10.73
CA VAL A 339 4.48 25.23 -9.58
C VAL A 339 3.37 24.69 -8.66
N PHE A 340 3.44 24.99 -7.36
CA PHE A 340 2.35 24.62 -6.45
C PHE A 340 1.11 25.48 -6.71
N ASN A 341 1.32 26.79 -6.85
CA ASN A 341 0.29 27.73 -7.29
C ASN A 341 0.88 28.75 -8.28
N ASP A 342 0.07 29.30 -9.19
CA ASP A 342 0.47 30.29 -10.20
C ASP A 342 0.56 31.72 -9.65
N LYS A 343 0.29 31.92 -8.35
CA LYS A 343 0.39 33.16 -7.59
C LYS A 343 0.89 32.90 -6.18
N ASN A 344 1.52 33.89 -5.56
CA ASN A 344 2.15 33.76 -4.23
C ASN A 344 1.91 34.94 -3.27
N ASN A 345 1.20 35.97 -3.71
CA ASN A 345 1.06 37.22 -2.98
C ASN A 345 -0.11 37.28 -1.99
N ASP A 346 -0.57 36.13 -1.51
CA ASP A 346 -1.66 36.02 -0.52
C ASP A 346 -1.55 34.70 0.25
N ALA A 347 -1.95 34.72 1.52
CA ALA A 347 -1.99 33.56 2.37
C ALA A 347 -2.91 32.42 1.86
N ALA A 348 -3.88 32.75 1.01
CA ALA A 348 -4.74 31.75 0.36
C ALA A 348 -3.93 30.73 -0.46
N TYR A 349 -2.84 31.16 -1.12
CA TYR A 349 -2.13 30.36 -2.10
C TYR A 349 -1.26 29.21 -1.53
N VAL A 350 -1.15 29.10 -0.20
CA VAL A 350 -0.50 27.94 0.44
C VAL A 350 -1.36 26.68 0.38
N GLY A 351 -2.67 26.79 0.12
CA GLY A 351 -3.61 25.68 0.14
C GLY A 351 -3.59 24.84 -1.15
N TYR A 352 -3.70 23.53 -1.01
CA TYR A 352 -3.99 22.61 -2.11
C TYR A 352 -5.32 22.99 -2.81
N MET A 353 -6.28 23.41 -1.99
CA MET A 353 -7.41 24.24 -2.41
C MET A 353 -7.47 25.48 -1.54
N TYR A 354 -8.03 26.58 -2.06
CA TYR A 354 -8.06 27.86 -1.39
C TYR A 354 -9.39 28.59 -1.60
N GLY A 355 -9.63 29.64 -0.83
CA GLY A 355 -10.84 30.45 -0.90
C GLY A 355 -10.64 31.71 -1.74
N THR A 356 -10.99 32.88 -1.16
CA THR A 356 -10.93 34.17 -1.85
C THR A 356 -9.66 34.93 -1.43
N PRO A 357 -8.68 35.10 -2.33
CA PRO A 357 -7.52 35.96 -2.07
C PRO A 357 -7.97 37.40 -1.83
N GLY A 358 -7.30 38.10 -0.92
CA GLY A 358 -7.66 39.46 -0.50
C GLY A 358 -8.83 39.53 0.47
N SER A 359 -9.39 38.42 0.90
CA SER A 359 -10.42 38.40 1.96
C SER A 359 -9.85 38.88 3.29
N THR A 360 -10.72 39.43 4.14
CA THR A 360 -10.39 39.93 5.48
C THR A 360 -10.69 38.88 6.57
N THR A 361 -11.14 37.69 6.21
CA THR A 361 -11.44 36.59 7.15
C THR A 361 -10.67 35.34 6.80
N TYR A 362 -10.24 34.61 7.84
CA TYR A 362 -9.56 33.32 7.68
C TYR A 362 -10.44 32.29 6.94
N ALA A 363 -11.72 32.22 7.31
CA ALA A 363 -12.67 31.28 6.75
C ALA A 363 -12.84 31.46 5.23
N GLU A 364 -12.96 32.70 4.76
CA GLU A 364 -13.09 32.99 3.32
C GLU A 364 -11.77 32.79 2.56
N THR A 365 -10.62 33.15 3.17
CA THR A 365 -9.29 32.92 2.60
C THR A 365 -9.03 31.43 2.36
N HIS A 366 -9.55 30.57 3.24
CA HIS A 366 -9.31 29.11 3.24
C HIS A 366 -10.57 28.27 2.94
N ALA A 367 -11.53 28.80 2.21
CA ALA A 367 -12.85 28.17 1.96
C ALA A 367 -12.84 26.95 1.00
N ASN A 368 -11.71 26.55 0.44
CA ASN A 368 -11.57 25.40 -0.48
C ASN A 368 -12.46 25.46 -1.75
N THR A 369 -12.74 26.65 -2.27
CA THR A 369 -13.58 26.89 -3.45
C THR A 369 -12.80 26.94 -4.77
N ASN A 370 -11.49 27.10 -4.70
CA ASN A 370 -10.59 27.17 -5.85
C ASN A 370 -9.50 26.11 -5.76
N SER A 371 -9.11 25.55 -6.90
CA SER A 371 -8.01 24.58 -7.00
C SER A 371 -6.67 25.31 -7.23
N SER A 372 -5.62 24.89 -6.56
CA SER A 372 -4.24 25.29 -6.89
C SER A 372 -3.80 24.71 -8.23
N THR A 373 -2.72 25.24 -8.80
CA THR A 373 -2.17 24.77 -10.07
C THR A 373 -1.77 23.28 -9.98
N ILE A 374 -1.15 22.88 -8.88
CA ILE A 374 -0.73 21.48 -8.68
C ILE A 374 -1.94 20.55 -8.52
N LYS A 375 -3.04 21.01 -7.91
CA LYS A 375 -4.28 20.21 -7.84
C LYS A 375 -4.87 19.95 -9.22
N VAL A 376 -4.97 20.98 -10.06
CA VAL A 376 -5.45 20.84 -11.44
C VAL A 376 -4.56 19.87 -12.23
N PHE A 377 -3.25 19.94 -12.04
CA PHE A 377 -2.29 19.02 -12.64
C PHE A 377 -2.54 17.57 -12.22
N LEU A 378 -2.73 17.33 -10.93
CA LEU A 378 -3.01 15.99 -10.37
C LEU A 378 -4.38 15.45 -10.78
N ASP A 379 -5.42 16.28 -10.81
CA ASP A 379 -6.76 15.88 -11.25
C ASP A 379 -6.76 15.42 -12.71
N ASN A 380 -6.08 16.17 -13.59
CA ASN A 380 -5.93 15.81 -15.00
C ASN A 380 -5.15 14.49 -15.17
N TRP A 381 -4.10 14.31 -14.37
CA TRP A 381 -3.33 13.08 -14.42
C TRP A 381 -4.17 11.88 -13.91
N TYR A 382 -4.89 12.03 -12.81
CA TYR A 382 -5.79 10.98 -12.30
C TYR A 382 -6.83 10.57 -13.34
N GLN A 383 -7.50 11.55 -13.95
CA GLN A 383 -8.52 11.29 -14.97
C GLN A 383 -7.98 10.45 -16.14
N ASN A 384 -6.78 10.73 -16.57
CA ASN A 384 -6.16 10.05 -17.73
C ASN A 384 -5.54 8.69 -17.37
N ASN A 385 -5.20 8.45 -16.09
CA ASN A 385 -4.36 7.31 -15.72
C ASN A 385 -4.99 6.37 -14.69
N LEU A 386 -5.86 6.86 -13.79
CA LEU A 386 -6.36 6.09 -12.65
C LEU A 386 -7.87 5.88 -12.64
N THR A 387 -8.64 6.47 -13.53
CA THR A 387 -10.10 6.33 -13.55
C THR A 387 -10.54 4.86 -13.64
N ASN A 388 -9.84 4.03 -14.42
CA ASN A 388 -10.11 2.59 -14.54
C ASN A 388 -9.77 1.79 -13.28
N TYR A 389 -9.03 2.36 -12.35
CA TYR A 389 -8.62 1.75 -11.08
C TYR A 389 -9.35 2.35 -9.88
N SER A 390 -10.34 3.23 -10.11
CA SER A 390 -11.09 3.93 -9.05
C SER A 390 -11.75 2.99 -8.05
N ALA A 391 -12.16 1.79 -8.48
CA ALA A 391 -12.72 0.75 -7.60
C ALA A 391 -11.74 0.27 -6.52
N LEU A 392 -10.42 0.39 -6.74
CA LEU A 392 -9.36 -0.01 -5.82
C LEU A 392 -8.92 1.13 -4.88
N ILE A 393 -9.35 2.37 -5.15
CA ILE A 393 -8.87 3.57 -4.47
C ILE A 393 -9.87 3.97 -3.37
N ALA A 394 -9.34 4.18 -2.16
CA ALA A 394 -10.08 4.65 -0.99
C ALA A 394 -10.06 6.17 -0.87
N ASP A 395 -11.10 6.73 -0.26
CA ASP A 395 -11.21 8.15 0.07
C ASP A 395 -10.76 8.41 1.53
N ALA A 396 -9.52 8.03 1.86
CA ALA A 396 -8.95 8.18 3.21
C ALA A 396 -8.43 9.59 3.52
N GLY A 397 -8.54 10.51 2.59
CA GLY A 397 -8.22 11.92 2.77
C GLY A 397 -6.73 12.28 2.69
N PHE A 398 -6.48 13.60 2.57
CA PHE A 398 -5.16 14.20 2.49
C PHE A 398 -5.14 15.47 3.34
N CYS A 399 -4.20 15.59 4.29
CA CYS A 399 -4.13 16.73 5.20
C CYS A 399 -3.28 17.87 4.63
N GLY A 400 -3.89 19.04 4.47
CA GLY A 400 -3.19 20.28 4.10
C GLY A 400 -3.20 21.28 5.27
N ASP A 401 -2.73 20.88 6.44
CA ASP A 401 -2.78 21.57 7.74
C ASP A 401 -2.46 23.07 7.66
N ARG A 402 -3.49 23.93 7.72
CA ARG A 402 -3.41 25.39 7.80
C ARG A 402 -3.71 25.92 9.20
N SER A 403 -3.62 25.08 10.24
CA SER A 403 -3.73 25.54 11.62
C SER A 403 -2.66 26.61 11.89
N LEU A 404 -3.04 27.71 12.53
CA LEU A 404 -2.13 28.83 12.77
C LEU A 404 -1.19 28.53 13.92
N SER A 405 0.10 28.76 13.72
CA SER A 405 1.13 28.81 14.76
C SER A 405 1.45 30.26 15.13
N SER A 406 1.47 31.17 14.15
CA SER A 406 1.59 32.60 14.33
C SER A 406 0.91 33.35 13.18
N GLY A 407 0.64 34.66 13.36
CA GLY A 407 0.00 35.48 12.32
C GLY A 407 -1.50 35.24 12.22
N THR A 408 -2.11 35.69 11.10
CA THR A 408 -3.56 35.66 10.90
C THR A 408 -4.03 34.69 9.79
N GLY A 409 -3.14 34.24 8.93
CA GLY A 409 -3.48 33.45 7.75
C GLY A 409 -4.29 34.22 6.70
N ILE A 410 -4.18 35.57 6.65
CA ILE A 410 -4.99 36.43 5.79
C ILE A 410 -4.09 37.35 4.98
N GLY A 411 -4.36 37.45 3.69
CA GLY A 411 -3.76 38.41 2.77
C GLY A 411 -2.22 38.30 2.75
N THR A 412 -1.57 39.46 2.92
CA THR A 412 -0.10 39.58 2.86
C THR A 412 0.58 39.51 4.23
N THR A 413 -0.18 39.20 5.30
CA THR A 413 0.35 39.16 6.64
C THR A 413 1.33 37.99 6.82
N SER A 414 2.47 38.27 7.48
CA SER A 414 3.40 37.20 7.87
C SER A 414 2.67 36.19 8.76
N THR A 415 2.72 34.94 8.36
CA THR A 415 2.00 33.84 9.02
C THR A 415 2.88 32.60 9.04
N ASP A 416 2.91 31.88 10.16
CA ASP A 416 3.42 30.51 10.25
C ASP A 416 2.25 29.55 10.51
N TYR A 417 2.18 28.49 9.74
CA TYR A 417 1.24 27.41 9.98
C TYR A 417 1.81 26.37 10.96
N GLY A 418 0.96 25.50 11.48
CA GLY A 418 1.29 24.57 12.56
C GLY A 418 2.52 23.70 12.28
N VAL A 419 2.72 23.29 11.04
CA VAL A 419 3.88 22.51 10.62
C VAL A 419 5.20 23.28 10.79
N ALA A 420 5.23 24.60 10.58
CA ALA A 420 6.45 25.39 10.73
C ALA A 420 7.02 25.25 12.13
N LYS A 421 6.18 25.39 13.16
CA LYS A 421 6.58 25.23 14.56
C LYS A 421 6.91 23.76 14.90
N ARG A 422 6.15 22.84 14.37
CA ARG A 422 6.24 21.40 14.72
C ARG A 422 7.44 20.71 14.11
N LEU A 423 7.85 21.10 12.89
CA LEU A 423 8.84 20.38 12.11
C LEU A 423 10.06 21.19 11.68
N TYR A 424 9.95 22.52 11.54
CA TYR A 424 11.03 23.36 11.00
C TYR A 424 11.74 24.23 12.06
N VAL A 425 11.05 24.56 13.15
CA VAL A 425 11.59 25.46 14.20
C VAL A 425 11.92 24.66 15.45
N GLY A 426 13.16 24.77 15.93
CA GLY A 426 13.62 24.10 17.14
C GLY A 426 14.38 22.80 16.90
N THR A 427 14.72 22.12 17.97
CA THR A 427 15.51 20.88 17.97
C THR A 427 14.67 19.63 18.12
N THR A 428 13.40 19.76 18.47
CA THR A 428 12.47 18.63 18.66
C THR A 428 11.40 18.66 17.59
N ARG A 429 11.25 17.57 16.85
CA ARG A 429 10.20 17.39 15.86
C ARG A 429 9.12 16.47 16.39
N ILE A 430 7.87 16.87 16.26
CA ILE A 430 6.70 16.12 16.72
C ILE A 430 5.74 15.96 15.54
N PRO A 431 5.98 14.99 14.66
CA PRO A 431 5.10 14.74 13.53
C PRO A 431 3.77 14.14 13.98
N GLN A 432 2.73 14.31 13.15
CA GLN A 432 1.39 13.79 13.41
C GLN A 432 0.75 13.24 12.13
N PHE A 433 -0.04 12.17 12.27
CA PHE A 433 -0.90 11.68 11.19
C PHE A 433 -2.30 12.30 11.26
N LYS A 434 -2.72 12.72 12.44
CA LYS A 434 -4.00 13.42 12.63
C LYS A 434 -4.02 14.77 11.90
N CYS A 435 -5.13 15.05 11.19
CA CYS A 435 -5.36 16.35 10.61
C CYS A 435 -6.01 17.28 11.64
N PRO A 436 -5.38 18.40 12.03
CA PRO A 436 -5.88 19.25 13.13
C PRO A 436 -7.24 19.88 12.85
N GLN A 437 -7.57 20.11 11.58
CA GLN A 437 -8.79 20.78 11.17
C GLN A 437 -9.49 19.97 10.06
N SER A 438 -10.77 19.67 10.21
CA SER A 438 -11.57 18.96 9.20
C SER A 438 -11.66 19.73 7.87
N ASN A 439 -11.61 21.09 7.91
CA ASN A 439 -11.56 21.91 6.70
C ASN A 439 -10.28 21.73 5.87
N ASP A 440 -9.21 21.18 6.47
CA ASP A 440 -7.91 20.94 5.86
C ASP A 440 -7.70 19.45 5.51
N LEU A 441 -8.65 18.59 5.87
CA LEU A 441 -8.67 17.19 5.45
C LEU A 441 -9.42 17.08 4.12
N TYR A 442 -8.68 17.02 3.04
CA TYR A 442 -9.22 16.95 1.68
C TYR A 442 -9.70 15.55 1.36
N THR A 443 -11.00 15.43 1.08
CA THR A 443 -11.68 14.18 0.74
C THR A 443 -12.60 14.41 -0.44
N THR A 444 -13.11 13.34 -1.07
CA THR A 444 -14.16 13.42 -2.09
C THR A 444 -15.54 13.56 -1.43
N THR A 445 -16.59 13.71 -2.25
CA THR A 445 -17.97 13.83 -1.75
C THR A 445 -18.47 12.58 -1.00
N SER A 446 -17.83 11.44 -1.16
CA SER A 446 -18.19 10.18 -0.49
C SER A 446 -17.68 10.05 0.93
N SER A 447 -16.66 10.83 1.33
CA SER A 447 -16.08 10.76 2.67
C SER A 447 -16.95 11.38 3.76
N ASN A 448 -16.85 10.85 4.99
CA ASN A 448 -17.60 11.32 6.15
C ASN A 448 -16.87 12.40 6.98
N ASN A 449 -15.55 12.39 7.04
CA ASN A 449 -14.79 13.15 8.03
C ASN A 449 -14.05 14.37 7.50
N GLY A 450 -13.93 14.54 6.16
CA GLY A 450 -13.18 15.62 5.54
C GLY A 450 -14.04 16.75 4.99
N ASN A 451 -13.40 17.64 4.24
CA ASN A 451 -14.03 18.83 3.67
C ASN A 451 -14.87 18.56 2.40
N LYS A 452 -14.78 17.36 1.81
CA LYS A 452 -15.50 16.92 0.60
C LYS A 452 -15.24 17.82 -0.64
N ALA A 453 -14.08 18.43 -0.71
CA ALA A 453 -13.74 19.40 -1.76
C ALA A 453 -13.04 18.76 -2.97
N LEU A 454 -12.55 17.52 -2.86
CA LEU A 454 -11.86 16.85 -3.97
C LEU A 454 -12.84 16.31 -5.02
N MET A 455 -12.43 16.41 -6.28
CA MET A 455 -13.07 15.69 -7.39
C MET A 455 -12.56 14.25 -7.47
N TYR A 456 -11.26 14.03 -7.27
CA TYR A 456 -10.62 12.73 -7.28
C TYR A 456 -9.82 12.49 -5.99
N PRO A 457 -9.74 11.23 -5.49
CA PRO A 457 -9.01 10.89 -4.28
C PRO A 457 -7.49 10.79 -4.53
N ILE A 458 -6.88 11.93 -4.87
CA ILE A 458 -5.46 12.09 -5.16
C ILE A 458 -4.91 13.32 -4.46
N GLY A 459 -3.68 13.23 -3.97
CA GLY A 459 -2.98 14.31 -3.31
C GLY A 459 -1.46 14.13 -3.36
N LEU A 460 -0.77 14.70 -2.39
CA LEU A 460 0.66 14.60 -2.19
C LEU A 460 0.96 14.08 -0.78
N VAL A 461 2.21 13.69 -0.55
CA VAL A 461 2.71 13.37 0.80
C VAL A 461 2.70 14.62 1.67
N THR A 462 2.49 14.47 2.98
CA THR A 462 2.59 15.58 3.93
C THR A 462 4.02 15.71 4.48
N ALA A 463 4.37 16.90 4.98
CA ALA A 463 5.65 17.13 5.66
C ALA A 463 5.79 16.23 6.91
N ASP A 464 4.70 16.00 7.64
CA ASP A 464 4.68 15.09 8.78
C ASP A 464 5.02 13.65 8.36
N GLU A 465 4.43 13.16 7.27
CA GLU A 465 4.77 11.85 6.69
C GLU A 465 6.25 11.77 6.31
N VAL A 466 6.84 12.83 5.71
CA VAL A 466 8.27 12.87 5.39
C VAL A 466 9.14 12.66 6.64
N ILE A 467 8.78 13.28 7.77
CA ILE A 467 9.50 13.10 9.04
C ILE A 467 9.34 11.67 9.57
N TYR A 468 8.13 11.10 9.52
CA TYR A 468 7.93 9.70 9.90
C TYR A 468 8.78 8.77 9.04
N MET A 469 8.92 9.03 7.74
CA MET A 469 9.69 8.20 6.81
C MET A 469 11.20 8.40 6.89
N GLY A 470 11.68 9.30 7.74
CA GLY A 470 13.09 9.36 8.10
C GLY A 470 13.88 10.58 7.67
N ASP A 471 13.24 11.62 7.09
CA ASP A 471 13.80 12.96 6.79
C ASP A 471 15.30 13.11 6.93
N SER A 472 16.08 12.46 6.10
CA SER A 472 17.45 12.90 5.85
C SER A 472 18.24 12.02 4.92
N GLY A 473 18.88 12.67 3.99
CA GLY A 473 19.93 12.12 3.17
C GLY A 473 19.51 10.83 2.45
N GLU A 474 20.45 10.04 2.05
CA GLU A 474 20.24 8.76 1.37
C GLU A 474 19.54 7.69 2.25
N ASN A 475 19.07 8.04 3.45
CA ASN A 475 18.48 7.14 4.43
C ASN A 475 16.94 7.15 4.43
N SER A 476 16.30 7.70 3.40
CA SER A 476 14.84 7.66 3.23
C SER A 476 14.47 7.08 1.87
N PHE A 477 13.51 6.16 1.84
CA PHE A 477 12.99 5.62 0.58
C PHE A 477 12.26 6.69 -0.29
N LEU A 478 11.99 7.86 0.25
CA LEU A 478 11.44 8.99 -0.50
C LEU A 478 12.49 9.67 -1.38
N ALA A 479 13.78 9.55 -1.06
CA ALA A 479 14.87 10.07 -1.88
C ALA A 479 14.91 9.34 -3.22
N ASN A 480 14.56 10.04 -4.30
CA ASN A 480 14.54 9.49 -5.65
C ASN A 480 15.31 10.36 -6.66
N GLY A 481 16.07 11.35 -6.16
CA GLY A 481 16.81 12.30 -6.96
C GLY A 481 16.00 13.50 -7.47
N ASP A 482 14.70 13.60 -7.17
CA ASP A 482 13.86 14.75 -7.48
C ASP A 482 13.72 15.70 -6.30
N LEU A 483 13.63 17.01 -6.58
CA LEU A 483 12.97 17.96 -5.69
C LEU A 483 11.46 17.85 -5.97
N PHE A 484 10.63 17.52 -4.98
CA PHE A 484 9.20 17.37 -5.18
C PHE A 484 8.36 18.02 -4.08
N TRP A 485 7.12 18.40 -4.42
CA TRP A 485 6.19 19.04 -3.51
C TRP A 485 5.61 18.07 -2.47
N THR A 486 5.39 18.61 -1.26
CA THR A 486 4.42 18.07 -0.31
C THR A 486 3.11 18.86 -0.40
N MET A 487 2.06 18.41 0.30
CA MET A 487 0.83 19.18 0.34
C MET A 487 0.71 20.12 1.58
N THR A 488 1.78 20.27 2.34
CA THR A 488 1.74 20.93 3.66
C THR A 488 2.13 22.39 3.56
N PRO A 489 1.22 23.33 3.90
CA PRO A 489 1.52 24.76 4.06
C PRO A 489 2.57 25.04 5.13
N CYS A 490 3.55 25.90 4.84
CA CYS A 490 4.56 26.29 5.82
C CYS A 490 4.29 27.69 6.39
N GLY A 491 4.06 28.67 5.52
CA GLY A 491 3.85 30.03 5.97
C GLY A 491 3.71 31.06 4.85
N THR A 492 3.63 32.34 5.23
CA THR A 492 3.76 33.48 4.36
C THR A 492 4.79 34.44 4.93
N ASN A 493 5.65 34.99 4.08
CA ASN A 493 6.58 36.04 4.47
C ASN A 493 6.11 37.37 3.86
N GLY A 494 5.85 38.37 4.71
CA GLY A 494 5.21 39.63 4.35
C GLY A 494 6.05 40.89 4.52
N THR A 495 7.40 40.83 4.54
CA THR A 495 8.21 42.00 4.89
C THR A 495 8.44 42.99 3.76
N ASN A 496 8.60 42.58 2.51
CA ASN A 496 8.74 43.46 1.34
C ASN A 496 8.01 42.93 0.08
N GLU A 497 7.98 41.64 -0.09
CA GLU A 497 7.19 40.90 -1.06
C GLU A 497 6.55 39.76 -0.32
N THR A 498 5.30 39.45 -0.61
CA THR A 498 4.61 38.34 0.03
C THR A 498 4.90 37.07 -0.72
N TYR A 499 5.46 36.09 -0.02
CA TYR A 499 5.70 34.77 -0.55
C TYR A 499 4.89 33.75 0.24
N ALA A 500 3.96 33.08 -0.42
CA ALA A 500 3.30 31.91 0.11
C ALA A 500 4.24 30.70 -0.04
N MET A 501 4.44 29.93 1.04
CA MET A 501 5.41 28.84 1.10
C MET A 501 4.76 27.51 1.47
N VAL A 502 5.16 26.46 0.77
CA VAL A 502 4.71 25.07 0.97
C VAL A 502 5.92 24.16 1.14
N GLY A 503 5.75 23.07 1.87
CA GLY A 503 6.77 22.05 2.08
C GLY A 503 7.14 21.33 0.79
N GLY A 504 8.40 20.95 0.68
CA GLY A 504 8.94 20.14 -0.40
C GLY A 504 9.97 19.15 0.15
N VAL A 505 10.38 18.20 -0.68
CA VAL A 505 11.39 17.20 -0.37
C VAL A 505 12.53 17.36 -1.36
N SER A 506 13.75 17.58 -0.87
CA SER A 506 14.94 17.68 -1.72
C SER A 506 15.32 16.32 -2.32
N PRO A 507 16.17 16.30 -3.38
CA PRO A 507 16.59 15.07 -4.06
C PRO A 507 17.15 13.98 -3.14
N ASP A 508 17.73 14.40 -2.02
CA ASP A 508 18.27 13.52 -0.98
C ASP A 508 17.24 13.11 0.10
N GLY A 509 15.95 13.44 -0.08
CA GLY A 509 14.87 13.04 0.83
C GLY A 509 14.63 13.95 2.03
N ARG A 510 15.36 15.09 2.15
CA ARG A 510 15.18 16.04 3.27
C ARG A 510 13.99 16.95 3.06
N LEU A 511 13.29 17.23 4.16
CA LEU A 511 12.22 18.21 4.16
C LEU A 511 12.77 19.63 3.91
N ARG A 512 12.13 20.34 2.98
CA ARG A 512 12.41 21.71 2.58
C ARG A 512 11.09 22.49 2.50
N TYR A 513 11.17 23.77 2.25
CA TYR A 513 10.03 24.58 1.85
C TYR A 513 10.43 25.46 0.66
N GLY A 514 9.47 25.82 -0.16
CA GLY A 514 9.67 26.64 -1.34
C GLY A 514 8.50 27.58 -1.58
N ASP A 515 8.77 28.66 -2.30
CA ASP A 515 7.77 29.58 -2.80
C ASP A 515 6.87 28.85 -3.80
N VAL A 516 5.56 28.92 -3.59
CA VAL A 516 4.55 28.21 -4.39
C VAL A 516 4.56 28.59 -5.87
N TYR A 517 5.03 29.79 -6.22
CA TYR A 517 5.04 30.31 -7.60
C TYR A 517 6.39 30.18 -8.29
N SER A 518 7.47 30.52 -7.59
CA SER A 518 8.79 30.60 -8.21
C SER A 518 9.50 29.25 -8.34
N SER A 519 9.14 28.29 -7.50
CA SER A 519 9.73 26.95 -7.52
C SER A 519 8.93 26.03 -8.42
N GLN A 520 9.58 25.43 -9.43
CA GLN A 520 9.03 24.28 -10.14
C GLN A 520 9.67 23.03 -9.56
N ALA A 521 8.84 22.14 -9.04
CA ALA A 521 9.30 20.89 -8.48
C ALA A 521 8.49 19.72 -9.05
N ALA A 522 9.06 18.56 -8.95
CA ALA A 522 8.44 17.32 -9.39
C ALA A 522 7.12 17.06 -8.66
N VAL A 523 6.18 16.45 -9.35
CA VAL A 523 4.90 16.03 -8.81
C VAL A 523 4.91 14.51 -8.68
N ARG A 524 4.82 14.02 -7.45
CA ARG A 524 4.72 12.59 -7.12
C ARG A 524 3.35 12.32 -6.49
N PRO A 525 2.40 11.75 -7.25
CA PRO A 525 1.06 11.48 -6.76
C PRO A 525 1.06 10.54 -5.56
N VAL A 526 0.12 10.78 -4.66
CA VAL A 526 -0.23 9.90 -3.54
C VAL A 526 -1.69 9.51 -3.66
N ILE A 527 -1.98 8.23 -3.52
CA ILE A 527 -3.33 7.67 -3.42
C ILE A 527 -3.42 6.72 -2.23
N ASN A 528 -4.64 6.36 -1.85
CA ASN A 528 -4.89 5.33 -0.84
C ASN A 528 -5.57 4.14 -1.53
N LEU A 529 -5.01 2.94 -1.40
CA LEU A 529 -5.66 1.70 -1.84
C LEU A 529 -6.59 1.21 -0.73
N LYS A 530 -7.75 0.67 -1.11
CA LYS A 530 -8.68 0.09 -0.13
C LYS A 530 -8.02 -1.04 0.66
N SER A 531 -8.46 -1.25 1.90
CA SER A 531 -8.00 -2.33 2.77
C SER A 531 -8.19 -3.73 2.18
N THR A 532 -9.16 -3.87 1.29
CA THR A 532 -9.53 -5.12 0.60
C THR A 532 -8.76 -5.41 -0.68
N VAL A 533 -7.85 -4.52 -1.08
CA VAL A 533 -7.06 -4.72 -2.29
C VAL A 533 -6.20 -5.96 -2.17
N GLU A 534 -6.34 -6.88 -3.13
CA GLU A 534 -5.62 -8.14 -3.18
C GLU A 534 -4.31 -8.05 -3.94
N VAL A 535 -3.37 -8.91 -3.56
CA VAL A 535 -2.06 -9.11 -4.20
C VAL A 535 -2.05 -10.46 -4.89
N ILE A 536 -1.79 -10.48 -6.21
CA ILE A 536 -1.68 -11.72 -6.98
C ILE A 536 -0.29 -12.33 -6.90
N SER A 537 0.75 -11.52 -6.65
CA SER A 537 2.15 -12.00 -6.52
C SER A 537 3.03 -10.92 -5.90
N GLY A 538 4.25 -11.30 -5.53
CA GLY A 538 5.30 -10.40 -5.10
C GLY A 538 5.53 -10.36 -3.60
N GLY A 539 6.72 -9.87 -3.23
CA GLY A 539 7.22 -9.77 -1.84
C GLY A 539 7.53 -8.34 -1.40
N GLY A 540 7.22 -7.34 -2.23
CA GLY A 540 7.41 -5.92 -1.91
C GLY A 540 8.78 -5.36 -2.24
N THR A 541 9.71 -6.10 -2.85
CA THR A 541 11.00 -5.56 -3.30
C THR A 541 10.87 -4.93 -4.69
N GLU A 542 11.84 -4.11 -5.10
CA GLU A 542 11.84 -3.47 -6.43
C GLU A 542 11.76 -4.49 -7.56
N SER A 543 12.54 -5.56 -7.48
CA SER A 543 12.55 -6.65 -8.47
C SER A 543 11.38 -7.62 -8.33
N ASN A 544 10.63 -7.58 -7.23
CA ASN A 544 9.49 -8.44 -6.93
C ASN A 544 8.44 -7.66 -6.12
N PRO A 545 7.84 -6.58 -6.70
CA PRO A 545 6.88 -5.74 -6.02
C PRO A 545 5.57 -6.48 -5.71
N TYR A 546 4.81 -6.00 -4.74
CA TYR A 546 3.43 -6.46 -4.56
C TYR A 546 2.61 -6.10 -5.81
N VAL A 547 2.18 -7.09 -6.57
CA VAL A 547 1.39 -6.90 -7.81
C VAL A 547 -0.08 -6.92 -7.44
N ILE A 548 -0.75 -5.79 -7.65
CA ILE A 548 -2.17 -5.62 -7.31
C ILE A 548 -3.07 -6.35 -8.32
N LYS A 549 -4.10 -6.99 -7.82
CA LYS A 549 -5.17 -7.59 -8.63
C LYS A 549 -6.05 -6.46 -9.18
N THR A 550 -6.06 -6.29 -10.48
CA THR A 550 -6.76 -5.19 -11.16
C THR A 550 -7.93 -5.66 -12.02
N ASN A 551 -8.51 -6.76 -11.79
CA ASN A 551 -9.55 -7.45 -12.58
C ASN A 551 -10.21 -6.81 -13.75
#